data_b71912c56cb788cb3307b3d426188f9e
#
_entry.id   b71912c56cb788cb3307b3d426188f9e
#
_cell.length_a   1.000
_cell.length_b   1.000
_cell.length_c   1.000
_cell.angle_alpha   90.00
_cell.angle_beta   90.00
_cell.angle_gamma   90.00
#
_symmetry.space_group_name_H-M   'P 1'
#
loop_
_entity.id
_entity.type
_entity.pdbx_description
1 polymer ?
#
loop_
_entity_poly.entity_id
_entity_poly.type
_entity_poly.pdbx_seq_one_letter_code
_entity_poly.pdbx_strand_id
1 'polypeptide(L)'
;MAPLIFVNGRDTQAAQVFTLVHELAHLCLGGSALSDPSDVARPGVGEERWCNAVAAAALVPEAVLRTEYRGDVGVEALEGLAGCFGVSTLVVLNRLYDLRLISWDVFRRTYGAEHERLMSLMAERRPSDGGSYYNTVPLRLGRRFSQAVLLSAFEGRTSYREAYELLQVRKHATFQELAANMEVA
;
A
#
# COMPACT_ATOMS: atom_id res chain seq x y z
N MET A 1 -4.79 10.14 21.05
CA MET A 1 -5.22 9.97 19.65
C MET A 1 -4.70 8.62 19.16
N ALA A 2 -5.51 7.86 18.42
CA ALA A 2 -5.01 6.65 17.77
C ALA A 2 -4.43 7.03 16.40
N PRO A 3 -3.25 6.55 16.02
CA PRO A 3 -2.70 6.78 14.68
C PRO A 3 -3.56 6.08 13.62
N LEU A 4 -3.67 6.70 12.44
CA LEU A 4 -4.36 6.15 11.28
C LEU A 4 -3.38 6.08 10.10
N ILE A 5 -3.24 4.90 9.52
CA ILE A 5 -2.47 4.71 8.28
C ILE A 5 -3.45 4.58 7.13
N PHE A 6 -3.26 5.39 6.08
CA PHE A 6 -4.02 5.28 4.84
C PHE A 6 -3.21 4.50 3.80
N VAL A 7 -3.80 3.42 3.25
CA VAL A 7 -3.21 2.63 2.17
C VAL A 7 -4.12 2.69 0.96
N ASN A 8 -3.55 3.01 -0.22
CA ASN A 8 -4.31 3.09 -1.45
C ASN A 8 -4.71 1.69 -1.94
N GLY A 9 -5.99 1.35 -1.86
CA GLY A 9 -6.53 0.05 -2.29
C GLY A 9 -6.47 -0.22 -3.80
N ARG A 10 -6.03 0.75 -4.62
CA ARG A 10 -5.82 0.56 -6.06
C ARG A 10 -4.41 0.08 -6.41
N ASP A 11 -3.49 0.17 -5.47
CA ASP A 11 -2.13 -0.29 -5.65
C ASP A 11 -2.06 -1.81 -5.64
N THR A 12 -0.97 -2.36 -6.16
CA THR A 12 -0.73 -3.81 -6.05
C THR A 12 -0.60 -4.22 -4.59
N GLN A 13 -0.91 -5.46 -4.27
CA GLN A 13 -0.79 -5.98 -2.91
C GLN A 13 0.62 -5.76 -2.34
N ALA A 14 1.65 -5.98 -3.14
CA ALA A 14 3.04 -5.73 -2.76
C ALA A 14 3.29 -4.25 -2.40
N ALA A 15 2.75 -3.30 -3.17
CA ALA A 15 2.85 -1.88 -2.87
C ALA A 15 2.07 -1.51 -1.61
N GLN A 16 0.86 -2.06 -1.42
CA GLN A 16 0.05 -1.82 -0.21
C GLN A 16 0.77 -2.29 1.06
N VAL A 17 1.36 -3.49 1.03
CA VAL A 17 2.11 -4.04 2.18
C VAL A 17 3.35 -3.19 2.46
N PHE A 18 4.10 -2.78 1.41
CA PHE A 18 5.26 -1.92 1.57
C PHE A 18 4.87 -0.56 2.18
N THR A 19 3.85 0.10 1.64
CA THR A 19 3.32 1.37 2.17
C THR A 19 2.92 1.23 3.64
N LEU A 20 2.20 0.15 4.00
CA LEU A 20 1.78 -0.07 5.39
C LEU A 20 2.98 -0.14 6.35
N VAL A 21 4.02 -0.88 6.00
CA VAL A 21 5.22 -1.02 6.84
C VAL A 21 6.05 0.26 6.85
N HIS A 22 6.10 0.98 5.73
CA HIS A 22 6.76 2.28 5.62
C HIS A 22 6.08 3.34 6.53
N GLU A 23 4.76 3.46 6.48
CA GLU A 23 4.00 4.36 7.35
C GLU A 23 4.12 3.97 8.84
N LEU A 24 4.17 2.66 9.12
CA LEU A 24 4.44 2.19 10.48
C LEU A 24 5.83 2.63 10.96
N ALA A 25 6.84 2.64 10.10
CA ALA A 25 8.17 3.15 10.43
C ALA A 25 8.15 4.65 10.76
N HIS A 26 7.38 5.47 10.02
CA HIS A 26 7.15 6.87 10.37
C HIS A 26 6.52 7.03 11.75
N LEU A 27 5.51 6.23 12.10
CA LEU A 27 4.90 6.26 13.42
C LEU A 27 5.90 5.90 14.54
N CYS A 28 6.82 4.95 14.28
CA CYS A 28 7.87 4.59 15.24
C CYS A 28 8.90 5.72 15.47
N LEU A 29 9.11 6.59 14.48
CA LEU A 29 9.94 7.79 14.64
C LEU A 29 9.26 8.90 15.47
N GLY A 30 7.97 8.74 15.77
CA GLY A 30 7.20 9.77 16.46
C GLY A 30 6.79 10.93 15.56
N GLY A 31 7.04 10.83 14.26
CA GLY A 31 6.57 11.78 13.27
C GLY A 31 5.08 11.62 13.03
N SER A 32 4.29 12.64 13.33
CA SER A 32 2.90 12.72 12.89
C SER A 32 2.87 13.57 11.61
N ALA A 33 2.48 12.99 10.50
CA ALA A 33 2.25 13.72 9.25
C ALA A 33 1.14 14.78 9.37
N LEU A 34 0.48 14.88 10.54
CA LEU A 34 -0.55 15.85 10.90
C LEU A 34 -0.08 16.87 11.95
N SER A 35 1.21 16.90 12.27
CA SER A 35 1.75 17.88 13.21
C SER A 35 1.96 19.19 12.48
N ASP A 36 1.10 20.17 12.80
CA ASP A 36 1.15 21.59 12.51
C ASP A 36 1.49 22.02 11.07
N PRO A 37 0.54 22.63 10.32
CA PRO A 37 0.79 23.17 8.97
C PRO A 37 1.91 24.22 8.91
N SER A 38 2.34 24.77 10.06
CA SER A 38 3.45 25.71 10.18
C SER A 38 4.82 25.04 10.32
N ASP A 39 4.86 23.75 10.69
CA ASP A 39 6.09 22.98 10.90
C ASP A 39 6.26 21.82 9.90
N VAL A 40 5.67 21.96 8.72
CA VAL A 40 5.94 21.07 7.57
C VAL A 40 7.34 21.36 7.04
N ALA A 41 8.35 21.11 7.87
CA ALA A 41 9.62 20.64 7.35
C ALA A 41 9.27 19.38 6.55
N ARG A 42 9.41 19.44 5.22
CA ARG A 42 9.30 18.27 4.33
C ARG A 42 10.07 17.15 5.01
N PRO A 43 9.49 15.93 5.20
CA PRO A 43 10.24 14.84 5.81
C PRO A 43 11.60 14.80 5.15
N GLY A 44 12.66 14.91 5.96
CA GLY A 44 13.99 15.09 5.41
C GLY A 44 14.30 13.88 4.54
N VAL A 45 14.98 14.09 3.42
CA VAL A 45 15.42 12.99 2.51
C VAL A 45 16.03 11.82 3.31
N GLY A 46 16.59 12.09 4.49
CA GLY A 46 17.12 11.11 5.43
C GLY A 46 16.05 10.26 6.10
N GLU A 47 14.94 10.85 6.51
CA GLU A 47 13.82 10.15 7.18
C GLU A 47 13.10 9.19 6.22
N GLU A 48 12.76 9.66 5.02
CA GLU A 48 12.17 8.84 3.96
C GLU A 48 13.06 7.65 3.59
N ARG A 49 14.37 7.89 3.47
CA ARG A 49 15.32 6.81 3.19
C ARG A 49 15.40 5.80 4.33
N TRP A 50 15.33 6.26 5.57
CA TRP A 50 15.34 5.41 6.73
C TRP A 50 14.05 4.56 6.79
N CYS A 51 12.87 5.16 6.62
CA CYS A 51 11.59 4.44 6.60
C CYS A 51 11.55 3.39 5.47
N ASN A 52 12.04 3.75 4.28
CA ASN A 52 12.18 2.81 3.17
C ASN A 52 13.12 1.64 3.51
N ALA A 53 14.26 1.92 4.15
CA ALA A 53 15.22 0.89 4.55
C ALA A 53 14.65 -0.04 5.64
N VAL A 54 13.91 0.51 6.61
CA VAL A 54 13.22 -0.26 7.65
C VAL A 54 12.15 -1.15 7.01
N ALA A 55 11.31 -0.60 6.13
CA ALA A 55 10.28 -1.36 5.44
C ALA A 55 10.90 -2.50 4.60
N ALA A 56 11.95 -2.20 3.84
CA ALA A 56 12.66 -3.21 3.06
C ALA A 56 13.31 -4.29 3.95
N ALA A 57 13.89 -3.91 5.10
CA ALA A 57 14.50 -4.86 6.02
C ALA A 57 13.48 -5.77 6.72
N ALA A 58 12.32 -5.22 7.08
CA ALA A 58 11.24 -5.98 7.70
C ALA A 58 10.59 -6.97 6.72
N LEU A 59 10.36 -6.54 5.47
CA LEU A 59 9.70 -7.36 4.45
C LEU A 59 10.66 -8.34 3.76
N VAL A 60 11.95 -7.97 3.66
CA VAL A 60 13.00 -8.79 3.02
C VAL A 60 14.14 -9.02 4.01
N PRO A 61 13.99 -9.97 4.96
CA PRO A 61 15.01 -10.26 5.96
C PRO A 61 16.31 -10.75 5.33
N GLU A 62 17.44 -10.18 5.78
CA GLU A 62 18.77 -10.46 5.21
C GLU A 62 19.10 -11.96 5.18
N ALA A 63 18.84 -12.68 6.26
CA ALA A 63 19.19 -14.10 6.37
C ALA A 63 18.47 -14.93 5.29
N VAL A 64 17.19 -14.65 5.05
CA VAL A 64 16.41 -15.35 4.03
C VAL A 64 16.85 -14.95 2.63
N LEU A 65 17.04 -13.63 2.39
CA LEU A 65 17.47 -13.15 1.08
C LEU A 65 18.84 -13.73 0.68
N ARG A 66 19.79 -13.83 1.61
CA ARG A 66 21.10 -14.47 1.34
C ARG A 66 20.98 -15.95 1.00
N THR A 67 19.99 -16.64 1.53
CA THR A 67 19.75 -18.05 1.20
C THR A 67 19.10 -18.21 -0.17
N GLU A 68 18.16 -17.36 -0.51
CA GLU A 68 17.38 -17.44 -1.76
C GLU A 68 18.13 -16.84 -2.97
N TYR A 69 18.98 -15.83 -2.75
CA TYR A 69 19.72 -15.15 -3.83
C TYR A 69 20.82 -16.03 -4.39
N ARG A 70 20.78 -16.31 -5.70
CA ARG A 70 21.71 -17.18 -6.42
C ARG A 70 22.73 -16.42 -7.27
N GLY A 71 22.88 -15.12 -7.08
CA GLY A 71 23.82 -14.29 -7.84
C GLY A 71 23.28 -13.77 -9.17
N ASP A 72 22.01 -14.03 -9.49
CA ASP A 72 21.34 -13.56 -10.71
C ASP A 72 20.35 -12.43 -10.38
N VAL A 73 20.33 -11.41 -11.27
CA VAL A 73 19.41 -10.28 -11.22
C VAL A 73 18.57 -10.15 -12.51
N GLY A 74 18.47 -11.22 -13.27
CA GLY A 74 17.56 -11.31 -14.41
C GLY A 74 16.09 -11.20 -13.98
N VAL A 75 15.20 -10.92 -14.93
CA VAL A 75 13.77 -10.67 -14.65
C VAL A 75 13.14 -11.84 -13.90
N GLU A 76 13.36 -13.08 -14.34
CA GLU A 76 12.79 -14.28 -13.72
C GLU A 76 13.30 -14.48 -12.28
N ALA A 77 14.59 -14.26 -12.05
CA ALA A 77 15.19 -14.36 -10.72
C ALA A 77 14.63 -13.29 -9.77
N LEU A 78 14.48 -12.05 -10.24
CA LEU A 78 13.89 -10.96 -9.46
C LEU A 78 12.42 -11.20 -9.18
N GLU A 79 11.64 -11.68 -10.15
CA GLU A 79 10.23 -12.02 -9.95
C GLU A 79 10.06 -13.20 -8.96
N GLY A 80 10.94 -14.18 -9.02
CA GLY A 80 10.98 -15.29 -8.06
C GLY A 80 11.21 -14.80 -6.63
N LEU A 81 12.23 -13.96 -6.43
CA LEU A 81 12.51 -13.35 -5.11
C LEU A 81 11.37 -12.42 -4.67
N ALA A 82 10.86 -11.59 -5.56
CA ALA A 82 9.74 -10.70 -5.27
C ALA A 82 8.48 -11.49 -4.82
N GLY A 83 8.20 -12.61 -5.49
CA GLY A 83 7.13 -13.52 -5.13
C GLY A 83 7.34 -14.20 -3.76
N CYS A 84 8.57 -14.60 -3.46
CA CYS A 84 8.92 -15.20 -2.17
C CYS A 84 8.64 -14.25 -0.99
N PHE A 85 8.97 -12.97 -1.15
CA PHE A 85 8.82 -11.97 -0.09
C PHE A 85 7.51 -11.16 -0.17
N GLY A 86 6.72 -11.30 -1.22
CA GLY A 86 5.49 -10.53 -1.42
C GLY A 86 5.73 -9.02 -1.63
N VAL A 87 6.87 -8.65 -2.23
CA VAL A 87 7.27 -7.27 -2.51
C VAL A 87 7.49 -7.04 -4.00
N SER A 88 7.75 -5.79 -4.43
CA SER A 88 8.11 -5.52 -5.82
C SER A 88 9.57 -5.92 -6.10
N THR A 89 9.87 -6.18 -7.37
CA THR A 89 11.23 -6.45 -7.86
C THR A 89 12.19 -5.29 -7.56
N LEU A 90 11.70 -4.05 -7.57
CA LEU A 90 12.50 -2.87 -7.20
C LEU A 90 12.87 -2.86 -5.71
N VAL A 91 12.00 -3.32 -4.82
CA VAL A 91 12.31 -3.47 -3.38
C VAL A 91 13.39 -4.53 -3.19
N VAL A 92 13.31 -5.65 -3.91
CA VAL A 92 14.35 -6.70 -3.89
C VAL A 92 15.69 -6.14 -4.37
N LEU A 93 15.72 -5.42 -5.50
CA LEU A 93 16.94 -4.81 -6.04
C LEU A 93 17.58 -3.82 -5.06
N ASN A 94 16.78 -2.94 -4.45
CA ASN A 94 17.27 -2.02 -3.42
C ASN A 94 17.88 -2.81 -2.25
N ARG A 95 17.21 -3.86 -1.79
CA ARG A 95 17.69 -4.65 -0.67
C ARG A 95 18.98 -5.42 -0.98
N LEU A 96 19.11 -5.98 -2.20
CA LEU A 96 20.34 -6.61 -2.66
C LEU A 96 21.52 -5.62 -2.68
N TYR A 97 21.27 -4.39 -3.11
CA TYR A 97 22.28 -3.34 -3.11
C TYR A 97 22.64 -2.89 -1.69
N ASP A 98 21.68 -2.63 -0.82
CA ASP A 98 21.89 -2.23 0.58
C ASP A 98 22.73 -3.25 1.34
N LEU A 99 22.51 -4.53 1.09
CA LEU A 99 23.27 -5.64 1.67
C LEU A 99 24.60 -5.93 0.95
N ARG A 100 24.97 -5.12 -0.06
CA ARG A 100 26.20 -5.26 -0.86
C ARG A 100 26.32 -6.63 -1.56
N LEU A 101 25.18 -7.24 -1.89
CA LEU A 101 25.14 -8.48 -2.67
C LEU A 101 25.31 -8.22 -4.17
N ILE A 102 25.05 -7.00 -4.61
CA ILE A 102 25.31 -6.51 -5.96
C ILE A 102 26.06 -5.18 -5.92
N SER A 103 26.86 -4.91 -6.97
CA SER A 103 27.58 -3.65 -7.10
C SER A 103 26.65 -2.51 -7.54
N TRP A 104 27.10 -1.26 -7.37
CA TRP A 104 26.38 -0.07 -7.84
C TRP A 104 26.10 -0.12 -9.34
N ASP A 105 27.06 -0.59 -10.16
CA ASP A 105 26.90 -0.64 -11.61
C ASP A 105 25.84 -1.66 -12.04
N VAL A 106 25.80 -2.80 -11.37
CA VAL A 106 24.75 -3.82 -11.58
C VAL A 106 23.41 -3.24 -11.15
N PHE A 107 23.31 -2.70 -9.94
CA PHE A 107 22.09 -2.08 -9.41
C PHE A 107 21.52 -1.04 -10.37
N ARG A 108 22.34 -0.05 -10.76
CA ARG A 108 21.88 1.08 -11.60
C ARG A 108 21.34 0.61 -12.96
N ARG A 109 22.03 -0.32 -13.61
CA ARG A 109 21.59 -0.85 -14.92
C ARG A 109 20.31 -1.65 -14.80
N THR A 110 20.26 -2.56 -13.83
CA THR A 110 19.11 -3.45 -13.65
C THR A 110 17.89 -2.66 -13.15
N TYR A 111 18.07 -1.70 -12.24
CA TYR A 111 16.99 -0.86 -11.73
C TYR A 111 16.36 -0.01 -12.84
N GLY A 112 17.17 0.59 -13.71
CA GLY A 112 16.65 1.37 -14.84
C GLY A 112 15.81 0.51 -15.79
N ALA A 113 16.35 -0.64 -16.22
CA ALA A 113 15.66 -1.56 -17.12
C ALA A 113 14.37 -2.12 -16.49
N GLU A 114 14.41 -2.50 -15.22
CA GLU A 114 13.25 -3.04 -14.52
C GLU A 114 12.17 -1.98 -14.29
N HIS A 115 12.57 -0.76 -13.97
CA HIS A 115 11.64 0.36 -13.84
C HIS A 115 10.90 0.64 -15.16
N GLU A 116 11.62 0.69 -16.28
CA GLU A 116 11.02 0.86 -17.62
C GLU A 116 10.08 -0.29 -17.95
N ARG A 117 10.48 -1.54 -17.66
CA ARG A 117 9.63 -2.72 -17.87
C ARG A 117 8.33 -2.62 -17.09
N LEU A 118 8.39 -2.26 -15.80
CA LEU A 118 7.20 -2.12 -14.94
C LEU A 118 6.29 -0.99 -15.40
N MET A 119 6.86 0.14 -15.84
CA MET A 119 6.08 1.25 -16.39
C MET A 119 5.34 0.86 -17.67
N SER A 120 5.98 0.09 -18.56
CA SER A 120 5.34 -0.44 -19.78
C SER A 120 4.19 -1.38 -19.44
N LEU A 121 4.40 -2.31 -18.50
CA LEU A 121 3.34 -3.22 -18.04
C LEU A 121 2.16 -2.49 -17.40
N MET A 122 2.43 -1.40 -16.66
CA MET A 122 1.37 -0.56 -16.08
C MET A 122 0.58 0.19 -17.16
N ALA A 123 1.25 0.68 -18.20
CA ALA A 123 0.60 1.37 -19.31
C ALA A 123 -0.28 0.43 -20.15
N GLU A 124 0.12 -0.83 -20.30
CA GLU A 124 -0.64 -1.87 -21.00
C GLU A 124 -1.84 -2.39 -20.20
N ARG A 125 -1.79 -2.29 -18.87
CA ARG A 125 -2.95 -2.60 -18.03
C ARG A 125 -4.03 -1.56 -18.31
N ARG A 126 -4.99 -1.92 -19.17
CA ARG A 126 -6.25 -1.18 -19.27
C ARG A 126 -6.83 -1.07 -17.85
N PRO A 127 -7.42 0.09 -17.48
CA PRO A 127 -8.22 0.15 -16.27
C PRO A 127 -9.21 -1.01 -16.36
N SER A 128 -9.09 -2.00 -15.49
CA SER A 128 -10.11 -3.06 -15.42
C SER A 128 -11.41 -2.32 -15.19
N ASP A 129 -12.39 -2.61 -16.01
CA ASP A 129 -13.79 -2.17 -15.84
C ASP A 129 -14.10 -2.35 -14.35
N GLY A 130 -14.34 -1.23 -13.65
CA GLY A 130 -14.24 -1.13 -12.20
C GLY A 130 -14.99 -2.28 -11.53
N GLY A 131 -14.28 -3.01 -10.67
CA GLY A 131 -14.90 -4.03 -9.84
C GLY A 131 -16.15 -3.45 -9.18
N SER A 132 -17.16 -4.30 -8.94
CA SER A 132 -18.46 -3.88 -8.40
C SER A 132 -18.25 -2.82 -7.31
N TYR A 133 -18.85 -1.66 -7.46
CA TYR A 133 -18.80 -0.55 -6.50
C TYR A 133 -19.03 -1.04 -5.06
N TYR A 134 -19.94 -1.98 -4.88
CA TYR A 134 -20.32 -2.58 -3.60
C TYR A 134 -19.21 -3.40 -2.95
N ASN A 135 -18.32 -3.99 -3.74
CA ASN A 135 -17.14 -4.69 -3.24
C ASN A 135 -15.98 -3.73 -2.98
N THR A 136 -15.94 -2.61 -3.71
CA THR A 136 -14.82 -1.64 -3.62
C THR A 136 -14.95 -0.71 -2.41
N VAL A 137 -16.16 -0.30 -2.01
CA VAL A 137 -16.40 0.58 -0.86
C VAL A 137 -15.92 -0.04 0.45
N PRO A 138 -16.28 -1.29 0.80
CA PRO A 138 -15.79 -1.94 2.01
C PRO A 138 -14.28 -2.17 2.03
N LEU A 139 -13.66 -2.39 0.86
CA LEU A 139 -12.21 -2.52 0.75
C LEU A 139 -11.51 -1.18 0.99
N ARG A 140 -12.10 -0.08 0.51
CA ARG A 140 -11.50 1.27 0.58
C ARG A 140 -11.68 1.92 1.95
N LEU A 141 -12.84 1.76 2.57
CA LEU A 141 -13.18 2.40 3.84
C LEU A 141 -13.02 1.46 5.06
N GLY A 142 -12.79 0.17 4.81
CA GLY A 142 -12.79 -0.87 5.84
C GLY A 142 -14.19 -1.44 6.10
N ARG A 143 -14.30 -2.77 6.10
CA ARG A 143 -15.59 -3.46 6.27
C ARG A 143 -16.28 -3.10 7.59
N ARG A 144 -15.52 -3.09 8.69
CA ARG A 144 -16.05 -2.78 10.02
C ARG A 144 -16.57 -1.33 10.13
N PHE A 145 -15.84 -0.37 9.54
CA PHE A 145 -16.27 1.01 9.50
C PHE A 145 -17.56 1.15 8.69
N SER A 146 -17.61 0.58 7.48
CA SER A 146 -18.79 0.63 6.63
C SER A 146 -20.02 0.01 7.32
N GLN A 147 -19.86 -1.15 7.98
CA GLN A 147 -20.92 -1.79 8.75
C GLN A 147 -21.41 -0.91 9.92
N ALA A 148 -20.48 -0.31 10.67
CA ALA A 148 -20.82 0.56 11.79
C ALA A 148 -21.62 1.79 11.35
N VAL A 149 -21.25 2.42 10.22
CA VAL A 149 -21.98 3.58 9.67
C VAL A 149 -23.37 3.16 9.17
N LEU A 150 -23.49 2.03 8.49
CA LEU A 150 -24.77 1.50 8.03
C LEU A 150 -25.71 1.21 9.20
N LEU A 151 -25.25 0.47 10.21
CA LEU A 151 -26.01 0.19 11.43
C LEU A 151 -26.43 1.47 12.14
N SER A 152 -25.52 2.40 12.33
CA SER A 152 -25.79 3.67 13.01
C SER A 152 -26.86 4.49 12.27
N ALA A 153 -26.89 4.44 10.94
CA ALA A 153 -27.90 5.12 10.13
C ALA A 153 -29.29 4.41 10.24
N PHE A 154 -29.34 3.08 10.21
CA PHE A 154 -30.58 2.33 10.40
C PHE A 154 -31.16 2.49 11.80
N GLU A 155 -30.31 2.62 12.81
CA GLU A 155 -30.74 2.88 14.20
C GLU A 155 -31.07 4.36 14.47
N GLY A 156 -30.97 5.23 13.47
CA GLY A 156 -31.28 6.66 13.57
C GLY A 156 -30.27 7.47 14.38
N ARG A 157 -29.11 6.90 14.71
CA ARG A 157 -28.02 7.61 15.44
C ARG A 157 -27.21 8.51 14.54
N THR A 158 -27.11 8.17 13.27
CA THR A 158 -26.47 8.97 12.23
C THR A 158 -27.48 9.31 11.17
N SER A 159 -27.53 10.56 10.70
CA SER A 159 -28.43 10.93 9.62
C SER A 159 -28.02 10.24 8.31
N TYR A 160 -28.99 9.91 7.44
CA TYR A 160 -28.69 9.34 6.13
C TYR A 160 -27.75 10.24 5.30
N ARG A 161 -27.88 11.55 5.42
CA ARG A 161 -26.99 12.49 4.73
C ARG A 161 -25.54 12.32 5.17
N GLU A 162 -25.31 12.29 6.44
CA GLU A 162 -23.98 12.08 7.03
C GLU A 162 -23.43 10.68 6.69
N ALA A 163 -24.27 9.64 6.76
CA ALA A 163 -23.89 8.30 6.35
C ALA A 163 -23.49 8.24 4.87
N TYR A 164 -24.17 8.98 3.99
CA TYR A 164 -23.80 9.07 2.57
C TYR A 164 -22.45 9.76 2.36
N GLU A 165 -22.18 10.82 3.11
CA GLU A 165 -20.89 11.53 3.09
C GLU A 165 -19.76 10.60 3.57
N LEU A 166 -19.94 9.93 4.69
CA LEU A 166 -18.97 8.99 5.28
C LEU A 166 -18.68 7.80 4.36
N LEU A 167 -19.71 7.22 3.73
CA LEU A 167 -19.57 6.09 2.81
C LEU A 167 -19.30 6.52 1.37
N GLN A 168 -19.25 7.82 1.09
CA GLN A 168 -19.08 8.40 -0.25
C GLN A 168 -20.15 7.89 -1.26
N VAL A 169 -21.36 7.68 -0.78
CA VAL A 169 -22.52 7.22 -1.55
C VAL A 169 -23.36 8.43 -1.95
N ARG A 170 -23.80 8.49 -3.21
CA ARG A 170 -24.61 9.61 -3.72
C ARG A 170 -26.11 9.33 -3.84
N LYS A 171 -26.50 8.06 -3.82
CA LYS A 171 -27.90 7.63 -4.05
C LYS A 171 -28.36 6.70 -2.94
N HIS A 172 -29.60 6.84 -2.50
CA HIS A 172 -30.19 5.99 -1.48
C HIS A 172 -30.23 4.51 -1.91
N ALA A 173 -30.55 4.23 -3.17
CA ALA A 173 -30.53 2.86 -3.71
C ALA A 173 -29.15 2.19 -3.55
N THR A 174 -28.07 2.93 -3.83
CA THR A 174 -26.69 2.45 -3.66
C THR A 174 -26.35 2.17 -2.18
N PHE A 175 -26.90 2.98 -1.27
CA PHE A 175 -26.74 2.75 0.17
C PHE A 175 -27.46 1.46 0.62
N GLN A 176 -28.68 1.24 0.15
CA GLN A 176 -29.43 0.02 0.45
C GLN A 176 -28.77 -1.24 -0.11
N GLU A 177 -28.29 -1.19 -1.36
CA GLU A 177 -27.56 -2.30 -1.97
C GLU A 177 -26.24 -2.58 -1.26
N LEU A 178 -25.54 -1.55 -0.80
CA LEU A 178 -24.34 -1.72 0.01
C LEU A 178 -24.66 -2.41 1.34
N ALA A 179 -25.76 -2.03 1.99
CA ALA A 179 -26.22 -2.64 3.23
C ALA A 179 -26.58 -4.12 3.04
N ALA A 180 -27.28 -4.46 1.95
CA ALA A 180 -27.62 -5.83 1.61
C ALA A 180 -26.35 -6.67 1.33
N ASN A 181 -25.38 -6.14 0.57
CA ASN A 181 -24.11 -6.84 0.31
C ASN A 181 -23.24 -7.05 1.55
N MET A 182 -23.46 -6.25 2.59
CA MET A 182 -22.73 -6.35 3.86
C MET A 182 -23.49 -7.09 4.95
N GLU A 183 -24.66 -7.65 4.61
CA GLU A 183 -25.51 -8.39 5.56
C GLU A 183 -25.94 -7.56 6.79
N VAL A 184 -26.19 -6.26 6.59
CA VAL A 184 -26.53 -5.30 7.66
C VAL A 184 -28.03 -4.95 7.63
N ALA A 185 -28.74 -5.36 6.59
CA ALA A 185 -30.18 -5.10 6.41
C ALA A 185 -31.03 -6.33 6.65
#